data_bcd6e06ba7f5e72775315b2904a7671b
#
_entry.id   bcd6e06ba7f5e72775315b2904a7671b
#
_cell.length_a   1.000
_cell.length_b   1.000
_cell.length_c   1.000
_cell.angle_alpha   90.00
_cell.angle_beta   90.00
_cell.angle_gamma   90.00
#
_symmetry.space_group_name_H-M   'P 1'
#
loop_
_entity.id
_entity.type
_entity.pdbx_description
1 polymer ?
#
loop_
_entity_poly.entity_id
_entity_poly.type
_entity_poly.pdbx_seq_one_letter_code
_entity_poly.pdbx_strand_id
1 'polypeptide(L)'
;PLNIVQEEGEGSNENYMSSYAIHCAALALMKLDNFQFQYIFKDKSDYDSYIENYQATYTEKADDIRAGGYRIYTTLDQNLQTALQSQLDNVLSPYTELQDNGKYALQGAGVIVDNMTNSVVAVVGGRGTEDVYNRAYLSARQPGSTIKPLIDYAPAFDTGEYYPARLVDDHKFE
;
A
#
# COMPACT_ATOMS: atom_id res chain seq x y z
N PRO A 1 15.39 -11.82 4.39
CA PRO A 1 14.70 -12.52 5.47
C PRO A 1 14.08 -11.51 6.42
N LEU A 2 12.84 -11.75 6.76
CA LEU A 2 11.96 -10.88 7.55
C LEU A 2 11.90 -11.37 9.02
N ASN A 3 11.91 -10.49 10.05
CA ASN A 3 11.92 -10.89 11.46
C ASN A 3 10.78 -10.22 12.26
N ILE A 4 9.71 -10.93 12.61
CA ILE A 4 8.73 -10.49 13.62
C ILE A 4 9.02 -11.28 14.91
N VAL A 5 9.21 -10.56 16.02
CA VAL A 5 9.11 -11.15 17.35
C VAL A 5 7.71 -10.80 17.87
N GLN A 6 6.86 -11.81 17.98
CA GLN A 6 5.58 -11.67 18.66
C GLN A 6 5.83 -12.02 20.14
N GLU A 7 5.65 -11.04 21.04
CA GLU A 7 5.57 -11.34 22.47
C GLU A 7 4.20 -11.95 22.77
N GLU A 8 4.21 -13.08 23.48
CA GLU A 8 2.99 -13.75 23.93
C GLU A 8 2.24 -12.85 24.94
N GLY A 9 0.99 -12.54 24.61
CA GLY A 9 0.01 -12.03 25.56
C GLY A 9 -0.18 -10.53 25.55
N GLU A 10 -1.01 -10.09 24.66
CA GLU A 10 -2.04 -9.06 24.76
C GLU A 10 -2.55 -8.84 23.33
N GLY A 11 -3.85 -8.65 23.14
CA GLY A 11 -4.49 -8.65 21.83
C GLY A 11 -3.72 -7.84 20.80
N SER A 12 -3.60 -8.35 19.60
CA SER A 12 -2.73 -7.84 18.54
C SER A 12 -2.95 -6.34 18.34
N ASN A 13 -2.09 -5.51 18.91
CA ASN A 13 -2.01 -4.09 18.60
C ASN A 13 -1.38 -3.94 17.21
N GLU A 14 -2.08 -4.46 16.18
CA GLU A 14 -1.67 -4.25 14.81
C GLU A 14 -1.68 -2.74 14.54
N ASN A 15 -0.59 -2.24 14.03
CA ASN A 15 -0.44 -0.89 13.54
C ASN A 15 -0.16 -0.92 12.03
N TYR A 16 -0.04 0.24 11.38
CA TYR A 16 0.19 0.29 9.94
C TYR A 16 1.49 -0.38 9.50
N MET A 17 2.55 -0.37 10.33
CA MET A 17 3.80 -1.05 10.02
C MET A 17 3.64 -2.57 10.08
N SER A 18 3.06 -3.09 11.19
CA SER A 18 2.87 -4.53 11.37
C SER A 18 1.89 -5.11 10.36
N SER A 19 0.77 -4.42 10.09
CA SER A 19 -0.19 -4.86 9.07
C SER A 19 0.42 -4.93 7.68
N TYR A 20 1.25 -3.94 7.32
CA TYR A 20 1.97 -3.95 6.05
C TYR A 20 3.05 -5.04 5.99
N ALA A 21 3.78 -5.27 7.08
CA ALA A 21 4.79 -6.34 7.18
C ALA A 21 4.14 -7.73 7.03
N ILE A 22 3.01 -7.95 7.70
CA ILE A 22 2.22 -9.19 7.56
C ILE A 22 1.72 -9.36 6.11
N HIS A 23 1.21 -8.28 5.51
CA HIS A 23 0.78 -8.30 4.10
C HIS A 23 1.92 -8.73 3.16
N CYS A 24 3.07 -8.10 3.26
CA CYS A 24 4.23 -8.45 2.43
C CYS A 24 4.70 -9.89 2.68
N ALA A 25 4.70 -10.34 3.93
CA ALA A 25 5.09 -11.70 4.28
C ALA A 25 4.08 -12.74 3.77
N ALA A 26 2.77 -12.47 3.86
CA ALA A 26 1.73 -13.34 3.31
C ALA A 26 1.88 -13.51 1.79
N LEU A 27 2.09 -12.41 1.06
CA LEU A 27 2.37 -12.48 -0.39
C LEU A 27 3.66 -13.26 -0.70
N ALA A 28 4.69 -13.13 0.12
CA ALA A 28 5.93 -13.88 -0.04
C ALA A 28 5.71 -15.38 0.18
N LEU A 29 4.94 -15.79 1.20
CA LEU A 29 4.58 -17.18 1.44
C LEU A 29 3.72 -17.74 0.29
N MET A 30 2.71 -17.00 -0.18
CA MET A 30 1.93 -17.40 -1.36
C MET A 30 2.83 -17.67 -2.57
N LYS A 31 3.82 -16.79 -2.81
CA LYS A 31 4.78 -16.96 -3.89
C LYS A 31 5.67 -18.19 -3.69
N LEU A 32 6.12 -18.47 -2.47
CA LEU A 32 6.90 -19.66 -2.14
C LEU A 32 6.09 -20.96 -2.35
N ASP A 33 4.78 -20.92 -2.11
CA ASP A 33 3.85 -22.01 -2.34
C ASP A 33 3.38 -22.08 -3.81
N ASN A 34 4.05 -21.36 -4.70
CA ASN A 34 3.77 -21.30 -6.14
C ASN A 34 2.37 -20.80 -6.50
N PHE A 35 1.76 -19.92 -5.67
CA PHE A 35 0.52 -19.25 -6.05
C PHE A 35 0.73 -18.45 -7.33
N GLN A 36 -0.19 -18.59 -8.29
CA GLN A 36 -0.11 -17.92 -9.58
C GLN A 36 -0.81 -16.56 -9.51
N PHE A 37 -0.04 -15.49 -9.36
CA PHE A 37 -0.56 -14.14 -9.42
C PHE A 37 -0.99 -13.80 -10.85
N GLN A 38 -2.26 -13.42 -11.02
CA GLN A 38 -2.87 -13.10 -12.31
C GLN A 38 -3.26 -11.60 -12.33
N TYR A 39 -2.95 -10.92 -13.44
CA TYR A 39 -3.21 -9.49 -13.63
C TYR A 39 -4.08 -9.22 -14.85
N ILE A 40 -4.35 -10.23 -15.66
CA ILE A 40 -5.18 -10.16 -16.87
C ILE A 40 -6.22 -11.27 -16.76
N PHE A 41 -7.47 -10.91 -16.96
CA PHE A 41 -8.63 -11.80 -16.81
C PHE A 41 -9.41 -11.83 -18.13
N LYS A 42 -9.95 -12.99 -18.48
CA LYS A 42 -10.73 -13.19 -19.71
C LYS A 42 -12.10 -12.52 -19.60
N ASP A 43 -12.72 -12.65 -18.44
CA ASP A 43 -14.05 -12.12 -18.15
C ASP A 43 -14.23 -11.96 -16.61
N LYS A 44 -15.43 -11.52 -16.24
CA LYS A 44 -15.76 -11.31 -14.81
C LYS A 44 -15.75 -12.61 -14.00
N SER A 45 -16.16 -13.73 -14.58
CA SER A 45 -16.19 -15.02 -13.85
C SER A 45 -14.78 -15.52 -13.54
N ASP A 46 -13.85 -15.35 -14.47
CA ASP A 46 -12.42 -15.65 -14.30
C ASP A 46 -11.83 -14.78 -13.17
N TYR A 47 -12.15 -13.47 -13.18
CA TYR A 47 -11.76 -12.54 -12.12
C TYR A 47 -12.35 -12.94 -10.75
N ASP A 48 -13.66 -13.20 -10.67
CA ASP A 48 -14.33 -13.52 -9.41
C ASP A 48 -13.75 -14.83 -8.81
N SER A 49 -13.50 -15.83 -9.64
CA SER A 49 -12.89 -17.10 -9.19
C SER A 49 -11.44 -16.91 -8.71
N TYR A 50 -10.66 -16.08 -9.40
CA TYR A 50 -9.32 -15.74 -8.97
C TYR A 50 -9.31 -15.00 -7.63
N ILE A 51 -10.18 -14.01 -7.46
CA ILE A 51 -10.25 -13.21 -6.22
C ILE A 51 -10.66 -14.07 -5.03
N GLU A 52 -11.61 -14.99 -5.20
CA GLU A 52 -12.01 -15.92 -4.14
C GLU A 52 -10.81 -16.79 -3.70
N ASN A 53 -10.10 -17.40 -4.64
CA ASN A 53 -8.91 -18.20 -4.34
C ASN A 53 -7.78 -17.36 -3.73
N TYR A 54 -7.55 -16.16 -4.26
CA TYR A 54 -6.55 -15.22 -3.74
C TYR A 54 -6.86 -14.87 -2.28
N GLN A 55 -8.09 -14.48 -1.98
CA GLN A 55 -8.49 -14.07 -0.62
C GLN A 55 -8.39 -15.24 0.37
N ALA A 56 -8.83 -16.44 -0.01
CA ALA A 56 -8.71 -17.64 0.82
C ALA A 56 -7.25 -17.94 1.16
N THR A 57 -6.40 -18.01 0.13
CA THR A 57 -4.96 -18.30 0.32
C THR A 57 -4.26 -17.20 1.10
N TYR A 58 -4.56 -15.93 0.79
CA TYR A 58 -3.99 -14.79 1.51
C TYR A 58 -4.34 -14.82 3.00
N THR A 59 -5.62 -15.06 3.33
CA THR A 59 -6.08 -15.13 4.72
C THR A 59 -5.39 -16.27 5.46
N GLU A 60 -5.32 -17.46 4.87
CA GLU A 60 -4.57 -18.59 5.43
C GLU A 60 -3.13 -18.21 5.78
N LYS A 61 -2.38 -17.61 4.83
CA LYS A 61 -1.00 -17.23 5.08
C LYS A 61 -0.84 -16.11 6.11
N ALA A 62 -1.75 -15.13 6.12
CA ALA A 62 -1.74 -14.07 7.12
C ALA A 62 -2.04 -14.61 8.52
N ASP A 63 -2.95 -15.57 8.65
CA ASP A 63 -3.27 -16.21 9.93
C ASP A 63 -2.13 -17.13 10.40
N ASP A 64 -1.48 -17.87 9.51
CA ASP A 64 -0.28 -18.63 9.81
C ASP A 64 0.83 -17.74 10.40
N ILE A 65 1.02 -16.55 9.82
CA ILE A 65 2.01 -15.58 10.31
C ILE A 65 1.62 -15.10 11.72
N ARG A 66 0.35 -14.80 11.95
CA ARG A 66 -0.18 -14.35 13.26
C ARG A 66 -0.11 -15.46 14.31
N ALA A 67 -0.32 -16.70 13.90
CA ALA A 67 -0.21 -17.86 14.79
C ALA A 67 1.21 -18.07 15.34
N GLY A 68 2.22 -17.45 14.72
CA GLY A 68 3.60 -17.39 15.20
C GLY A 68 4.57 -18.31 14.47
N GLY A 69 5.82 -18.28 14.92
CA GLY A 69 6.91 -19.07 14.34
C GLY A 69 7.70 -18.34 13.25
N TYR A 70 7.21 -17.21 12.77
CA TYR A 70 7.91 -16.40 11.76
C TYR A 70 8.68 -15.24 12.40
N ARG A 71 9.77 -14.88 11.75
CA ARG A 71 10.51 -13.65 12.02
C ARG A 71 10.56 -12.83 10.76
N ILE A 72 9.97 -11.62 10.76
CA ILE A 72 9.91 -10.74 9.61
C ILE A 72 10.88 -9.57 9.79
N TYR A 73 11.91 -9.49 8.95
CA TYR A 73 12.82 -8.33 8.89
C TYR A 73 12.29 -7.35 7.84
N THR A 74 12.11 -6.12 8.19
CA THR A 74 11.57 -5.10 7.30
C THR A 74 12.59 -3.99 7.04
N THR A 75 12.36 -3.22 6.00
CA THR A 75 13.06 -1.96 5.70
C THR A 75 12.40 -0.75 6.35
N LEU A 76 11.31 -0.97 7.12
CA LEU A 76 10.56 0.11 7.76
C LEU A 76 11.40 0.80 8.85
N ASP A 77 11.42 2.13 8.80
CA ASP A 77 12.11 2.99 9.77
C ASP A 77 11.09 3.61 10.73
N GLN A 78 11.27 3.39 12.02
CA GLN A 78 10.35 3.86 13.05
C GLN A 78 10.29 5.39 13.15
N ASN A 79 11.39 6.09 12.87
CA ASN A 79 11.42 7.55 12.93
C ASN A 79 10.67 8.15 11.73
N LEU A 80 10.88 7.61 10.53
CA LEU A 80 10.15 8.01 9.33
C LEU A 80 8.66 7.67 9.46
N GLN A 81 8.33 6.52 10.03
CA GLN A 81 6.95 6.12 10.32
C GLN A 81 6.24 7.13 11.22
N THR A 82 6.88 7.48 12.34
CA THR A 82 6.34 8.45 13.30
C THR A 82 6.21 9.84 12.67
N ALA A 83 7.19 10.27 11.90
CA ALA A 83 7.17 11.54 11.21
C ALA A 83 6.04 11.59 10.17
N LEU A 84 5.87 10.54 9.37
CA LEU A 84 4.81 10.45 8.35
C LEU A 84 3.42 10.49 9.00
N GLN A 85 3.19 9.71 10.07
CA GLN A 85 1.93 9.72 10.80
C GLN A 85 1.63 11.11 11.37
N SER A 86 2.60 11.71 12.05
CA SER A 86 2.44 13.04 12.66
C SER A 86 2.15 14.12 11.62
N GLN A 87 2.79 14.07 10.47
CA GLN A 87 2.53 15.04 9.39
C GLN A 87 1.13 14.83 8.76
N LEU A 88 0.72 13.58 8.54
CA LEU A 88 -0.62 13.29 8.05
C LEU A 88 -1.69 13.81 9.00
N ASP A 89 -1.56 13.50 10.29
CA ASP A 89 -2.52 13.91 11.32
C ASP A 89 -2.56 15.44 11.45
N ASN A 90 -1.41 16.10 11.37
CA ASN A 90 -1.29 17.54 11.46
C ASN A 90 -1.95 18.25 10.26
N VAL A 91 -1.69 17.78 9.03
CA VAL A 91 -2.29 18.35 7.81
C VAL A 91 -3.80 18.16 7.80
N LEU A 92 -4.30 17.04 8.31
CA LEU A 92 -5.73 16.73 8.34
C LEU A 92 -6.44 17.25 9.62
N SER A 93 -5.71 17.83 10.57
CA SER A 93 -6.27 18.30 11.85
C SER A 93 -7.44 19.30 11.72
N PRO A 94 -7.50 20.19 10.71
CA PRO A 94 -8.64 21.10 10.53
C PRO A 94 -9.97 20.39 10.20
N TYR A 95 -9.92 19.16 9.72
CA TYR A 95 -11.10 18.40 9.30
C TYR A 95 -11.55 17.49 10.46
N THR A 96 -12.53 17.93 11.22
CA THR A 96 -12.96 17.28 12.49
C THR A 96 -14.24 16.48 12.37
N GLU A 97 -14.87 16.43 11.19
CA GLU A 97 -16.08 15.67 10.95
C GLU A 97 -15.87 14.19 11.20
N LEU A 98 -16.79 13.58 11.95
CA LEU A 98 -16.78 12.15 12.26
C LEU A 98 -17.90 11.42 11.53
N GLN A 99 -17.66 10.17 11.19
CA GLN A 99 -18.68 9.21 10.75
C GLN A 99 -19.44 8.63 11.97
N ASP A 100 -20.53 7.92 11.72
CA ASP A 100 -21.35 7.25 12.76
C ASP A 100 -20.55 6.26 13.62
N ASN A 101 -19.46 5.72 13.09
CA ASN A 101 -18.55 4.80 13.79
C ASN A 101 -17.49 5.50 14.66
N GLY A 102 -17.54 6.83 14.78
CA GLY A 102 -16.59 7.63 15.55
C GLY A 102 -15.26 7.91 14.86
N LYS A 103 -15.04 7.41 13.65
CA LYS A 103 -13.81 7.67 12.87
C LYS A 103 -13.95 8.96 12.07
N TYR A 104 -12.83 9.63 11.82
CA TYR A 104 -12.82 10.82 10.96
C TYR A 104 -13.36 10.52 9.56
N ALA A 105 -14.26 11.37 9.06
CA ALA A 105 -14.83 11.24 7.72
C ALA A 105 -13.76 11.41 6.63
N LEU A 106 -12.86 12.42 6.80
CA LEU A 106 -11.71 12.61 5.93
C LEU A 106 -10.52 11.80 6.43
N GLN A 107 -10.06 10.89 5.60
CA GLN A 107 -8.91 10.04 5.83
C GLN A 107 -7.81 10.34 4.79
N GLY A 108 -6.59 9.90 5.09
CA GLY A 108 -5.46 10.00 4.18
C GLY A 108 -4.56 8.77 4.33
N ALA A 109 -3.68 8.59 3.37
CA ALA A 109 -2.65 7.55 3.43
C ALA A 109 -1.36 8.09 2.81
N GLY A 110 -0.22 7.54 3.22
CA GLY A 110 1.08 7.92 2.69
C GLY A 110 2.06 6.75 2.71
N VAL A 111 2.97 6.76 1.76
CA VAL A 111 4.07 5.79 1.66
C VAL A 111 5.35 6.55 1.37
N ILE A 112 6.43 6.22 2.08
CA ILE A 112 7.77 6.70 1.77
C ILE A 112 8.58 5.54 1.20
N VAL A 113 9.15 5.78 0.02
CA VAL A 113 10.04 4.84 -0.66
C VAL A 113 11.45 5.44 -0.70
N ASP A 114 12.43 4.66 -0.30
CA ASP A 114 13.85 5.00 -0.49
C ASP A 114 14.23 4.78 -1.95
N ASN A 115 14.56 5.85 -2.65
CA ASN A 115 14.92 5.83 -4.06
C ASN A 115 16.24 5.09 -4.35
N MET A 116 17.10 4.89 -3.36
CA MET A 116 18.38 4.18 -3.54
C MET A 116 18.19 2.67 -3.50
N THR A 117 17.26 2.20 -2.67
CA THR A 117 17.02 0.77 -2.45
C THR A 117 15.70 0.29 -3.05
N ASN A 118 14.83 1.21 -3.50
CA ASN A 118 13.45 0.97 -3.92
C ASN A 118 12.61 0.26 -2.84
N SER A 119 12.97 0.46 -1.57
CA SER A 119 12.29 -0.16 -0.44
C SER A 119 11.29 0.80 0.19
N VAL A 120 10.15 0.27 0.63
CA VAL A 120 9.21 1.02 1.47
C VAL A 120 9.82 1.17 2.87
N VAL A 121 9.98 2.41 3.33
CA VAL A 121 10.58 2.73 4.63
C VAL A 121 9.57 3.28 5.64
N ALA A 122 8.41 3.76 5.19
CA ALA A 122 7.29 4.11 6.05
C ALA A 122 5.96 3.94 5.30
N VAL A 123 4.90 3.57 6.03
CA VAL A 123 3.55 3.40 5.49
C VAL A 123 2.50 3.77 6.53
N VAL A 124 1.63 4.71 6.17
CA VAL A 124 0.51 5.16 7.01
C VAL A 124 -0.78 4.99 6.22
N GLY A 125 -1.74 4.28 6.80
CA GLY A 125 -2.99 3.93 6.14
C GLY A 125 -4.20 4.75 6.57
N GLY A 126 -4.05 5.67 7.54
CA GLY A 126 -5.16 6.47 8.05
C GLY A 126 -4.73 7.49 9.09
N ARG A 127 -5.69 8.28 9.56
CA ARG A 127 -5.50 9.24 10.67
C ARG A 127 -5.48 8.50 12.01
N GLY A 128 -4.59 8.93 12.89
CA GLY A 128 -4.42 8.32 14.21
C GLY A 128 -3.89 6.89 14.13
N THR A 129 -3.99 6.19 15.25
CA THR A 129 -3.48 4.82 15.39
C THR A 129 -4.57 3.79 15.65
N GLU A 130 -5.83 4.20 15.75
CA GLU A 130 -6.96 3.34 16.15
C GLU A 130 -7.62 2.64 14.97
N ASP A 131 -7.34 3.06 13.72
CA ASP A 131 -7.87 2.44 12.52
C ASP A 131 -6.84 1.51 11.90
N VAL A 132 -7.09 0.21 11.98
CA VAL A 132 -6.20 -0.82 11.40
C VAL A 132 -6.33 -0.97 9.89
N TYR A 133 -7.36 -0.35 9.26
CA TYR A 133 -7.55 -0.42 7.81
C TYR A 133 -6.49 0.40 7.08
N ASN A 134 -5.52 -0.28 6.49
CA ASN A 134 -4.39 0.35 5.83
C ASN A 134 -4.73 0.75 4.39
N ARG A 135 -5.18 2.00 4.22
CA ARG A 135 -5.60 2.55 2.92
C ARG A 135 -4.46 2.67 1.91
N ALA A 136 -3.21 2.63 2.38
CA ALA A 136 -2.05 2.76 1.49
C ALA A 136 -1.95 1.59 0.48
N TYR A 137 -2.45 0.40 0.84
CA TYR A 137 -2.43 -0.75 -0.06
C TYR A 137 -3.79 -1.48 -0.22
N LEU A 138 -4.78 -1.18 0.63
CA LEU A 138 -6.09 -1.84 0.55
C LEU A 138 -7.14 -1.01 -0.21
N SER A 139 -6.96 0.33 -0.30
CA SER A 139 -7.93 1.19 -0.98
C SER A 139 -7.64 1.29 -2.47
N ALA A 140 -8.58 0.84 -3.28
CA ALA A 140 -8.60 1.13 -4.71
C ALA A 140 -9.31 2.47 -4.97
N ARG A 141 -8.63 3.41 -5.62
CA ARG A 141 -9.16 4.72 -5.99
C ARG A 141 -8.81 5.06 -7.43
N GLN A 142 -9.65 5.85 -8.07
CA GLN A 142 -9.31 6.41 -9.38
C GLN A 142 -8.15 7.39 -9.23
N PRO A 143 -7.04 7.21 -9.98
CA PRO A 143 -5.85 8.04 -9.84
C PRO A 143 -6.06 9.46 -10.35
N GLY A 144 -7.02 9.69 -11.24
CA GLY A 144 -7.17 10.98 -11.91
C GLY A 144 -5.87 11.38 -12.62
N SER A 145 -5.54 12.66 -12.59
CA SER A 145 -4.32 13.20 -13.24
C SER A 145 -2.99 12.71 -12.64
N THR A 146 -3.01 12.07 -11.47
CA THR A 146 -1.79 11.49 -10.89
C THR A 146 -1.24 10.30 -11.66
N ILE A 147 -2.03 9.72 -12.59
CA ILE A 147 -1.57 8.65 -13.48
C ILE A 147 -0.71 9.15 -14.63
N LYS A 148 -0.76 10.45 -14.98
CA LYS A 148 -0.06 11.02 -16.16
C LYS A 148 1.44 10.73 -16.21
N PRO A 149 2.19 10.76 -15.09
CA PRO A 149 3.60 10.37 -15.13
C PRO A 149 3.83 8.98 -15.69
N LEU A 150 2.91 8.04 -15.48
CA LEU A 150 3.04 6.65 -15.93
C LEU A 150 2.53 6.43 -17.36
N ILE A 151 1.39 7.02 -17.73
CA ILE A 151 0.75 6.72 -19.01
C ILE A 151 1.06 7.75 -20.12
N ASP A 152 1.40 8.99 -19.74
CA ASP A 152 1.70 10.05 -20.70
C ASP A 152 3.22 10.31 -20.77
N TYR A 153 3.86 10.64 -19.65
CA TYR A 153 5.23 11.13 -19.65
C TYR A 153 6.27 10.01 -19.79
N ALA A 154 6.11 8.91 -19.06
CA ALA A 154 7.08 7.81 -19.12
C ALA A 154 7.18 7.23 -20.54
N PRO A 155 6.08 6.88 -21.25
CA PRO A 155 6.16 6.45 -22.64
C PRO A 155 6.74 7.52 -23.57
N ALA A 156 6.38 8.80 -23.38
CA ALA A 156 6.92 9.88 -24.21
C ALA A 156 8.45 10.01 -24.03
N PHE A 157 8.96 9.90 -22.81
CA PHE A 157 10.40 9.95 -22.55
C PHE A 157 11.14 8.71 -23.05
N ASP A 158 10.48 7.55 -23.02
CA ASP A 158 11.05 6.29 -23.51
C ASP A 158 11.34 6.32 -25.02
N THR A 159 10.59 7.14 -25.80
CA THR A 159 10.89 7.36 -27.23
C THR A 159 12.23 8.05 -27.46
N GLY A 160 12.80 8.74 -26.46
CA GLY A 160 13.97 9.58 -26.58
C GLY A 160 13.75 10.92 -27.28
N GLU A 161 12.53 11.18 -27.80
CA GLU A 161 12.20 12.44 -28.46
C GLU A 161 11.77 13.53 -27.49
N TYR A 162 11.25 13.13 -26.32
CA TYR A 162 10.73 14.02 -25.29
C TYR A 162 11.61 13.99 -24.04
N TYR A 163 11.68 15.11 -23.34
CA TYR A 163 12.39 15.29 -22.07
C TYR A 163 11.68 16.40 -21.25
N PRO A 164 11.86 16.49 -19.93
CA PRO A 164 11.07 17.37 -19.06
C PRO A 164 11.07 18.85 -19.45
N ALA A 165 12.13 19.35 -20.10
CA ALA A 165 12.26 20.75 -20.52
C ALA A 165 11.88 20.99 -21.99
N ARG A 166 11.37 19.97 -22.70
CA ARG A 166 10.96 20.13 -24.11
C ARG A 166 9.71 20.99 -24.19
N LEU A 167 9.73 21.98 -25.07
CA LEU A 167 8.57 22.77 -25.42
C LEU A 167 7.64 21.96 -26.34
N VAL A 168 6.38 21.93 -26.00
CA VAL A 168 5.30 21.32 -26.79
C VAL A 168 4.48 22.45 -27.41
N ASP A 169 4.24 22.37 -28.70
CA ASP A 169 3.39 23.32 -29.41
C ASP A 169 1.92 22.96 -29.16
N ASP A 170 1.25 23.79 -28.39
CA ASP A 170 -0.16 23.63 -28.02
C ASP A 170 -1.01 24.67 -28.78
N HIS A 171 -1.06 24.51 -30.10
CA HIS A 171 -1.94 25.29 -30.94
C HIS A 171 -3.22 24.53 -31.32
N LYS A 172 -4.23 25.28 -31.74
CA LYS A 172 -5.50 24.70 -32.23
C LYS A 172 -5.25 23.85 -33.48
N PHE A 173 -5.62 22.60 -33.41
CA PHE A 173 -5.64 21.71 -34.55
C PHE A 173 -6.79 22.12 -35.48
N GLU A 174 -6.52 22.29 -36.78
CA GLU A 174 -7.51 22.54 -37.84
C GLU A 174 -8.12 21.22 -38.33
#